data_cc921cbf87cd125eb74426c4139b8a74
#
_entry.id   cc921cbf87cd125eb74426c4139b8a74
#
_cell.length_a   1.000
_cell.length_b   1.000
_cell.length_c   1.000
_cell.angle_alpha   90.00
_cell.angle_beta   90.00
_cell.angle_gamma   90.00
#
_symmetry.space_group_name_H-M   'P 1'
#
loop_
_entity.id
_entity.type
_entity.pdbx_description
1 polymer ?
#
loop_
_entity_poly.entity_id
_entity_poly.type
_entity_poly.pdbx_seq_one_letter_code
_entity_poly.pdbx_strand_id
1 'polypeptide(L)'
;MWRGKKIGIALSGGAARGLSHIGVLEVLRDMGVEAKAIAGTSMGSIIGSFLCSGITLDEMEEYVGSMDWKSFLLFSDLALSNTGIINGRRVERQLKKFLEDKTFDDCKIEFCCVAVDILTREKVVLTKGRLMDAVRASISIPGFFSPICLDGRLLVDGGLIEPLPTEAIKALDVDFIIGSSITFKKDSERYRYLLEENCQLKKDQTYAYHNIGISNNDKFREMISRFRHRVRKNNEKTVSVQSILDTSMNIIHREMASRYTELADILIEPEVGDFGFFDLTRGKEIIQRGREAALAKAGEIKKKLRLR
;
A
#
# COMPACT_ATOMS: atom_id res chain seq x y z
N MET A 1 7.67 -5.97 35.48
CA MET A 1 6.32 -5.44 35.20
C MET A 1 6.49 -4.09 34.52
N TRP A 2 6.11 -4.01 33.30
CA TRP A 2 6.27 -2.81 32.47
C TRP A 2 5.27 -1.75 32.91
N ARG A 3 5.72 -0.67 33.55
CA ARG A 3 4.83 0.40 34.02
C ARG A 3 5.03 1.64 33.14
N GLY A 4 4.07 1.93 32.25
CA GLY A 4 3.66 3.28 32.04
C GLY A 4 3.60 3.87 30.63
N LYS A 5 4.19 3.28 29.56
CA LYS A 5 4.03 3.89 28.23
C LYS A 5 2.89 3.23 27.44
N LYS A 6 2.00 4.05 26.91
CA LYS A 6 0.96 3.61 25.96
C LYS A 6 1.58 3.54 24.58
N ILE A 7 1.88 2.33 24.10
CA ILE A 7 2.55 2.12 22.82
C ILE A 7 1.55 2.17 21.67
N GLY A 8 1.82 3.03 20.71
CA GLY A 8 1.17 3.03 19.41
C GLY A 8 2.04 2.39 18.34
N ILE A 9 1.45 1.61 17.44
CA ILE A 9 2.15 1.04 16.28
C ILE A 9 1.55 1.64 15.02
N ALA A 10 2.38 2.36 14.24
CA ALA A 10 2.00 2.94 12.97
C ALA A 10 2.48 2.05 11.82
N LEU A 11 1.56 1.56 10.99
CA LEU A 11 1.81 0.66 9.86
C LEU A 11 1.60 1.39 8.54
N SER A 12 2.66 1.56 7.76
CA SER A 12 2.61 2.32 6.52
C SER A 12 1.85 1.62 5.40
N GLY A 13 1.50 2.37 4.37
CA GLY A 13 1.15 1.84 3.07
C GLY A 13 2.35 1.16 2.39
N GLY A 14 2.09 0.46 1.27
CA GLY A 14 3.16 -0.18 0.51
C GLY A 14 2.71 -1.33 -0.38
N ALA A 15 1.42 -1.50 -0.61
CA ALA A 15 0.83 -2.60 -1.38
C ALA A 15 1.35 -3.97 -0.89
N ALA A 16 1.78 -4.89 -1.78
CA ALA A 16 2.28 -6.21 -1.38
C ALA A 16 3.44 -6.13 -0.36
N ARG A 17 4.30 -5.12 -0.47
CA ARG A 17 5.45 -4.93 0.43
C ARG A 17 5.02 -4.73 1.89
N GLY A 18 3.80 -4.20 2.12
CA GLY A 18 3.23 -4.04 3.46
C GLY A 18 2.96 -5.36 4.19
N LEU A 19 2.98 -6.51 3.50
CA LEU A 19 2.95 -7.82 4.17
C LEU A 19 4.12 -8.00 5.16
N SER A 20 5.22 -7.25 5.00
CA SER A 20 6.33 -7.24 5.96
C SER A 20 5.92 -6.77 7.37
N HIS A 21 4.83 -6.01 7.49
CA HIS A 21 4.30 -5.61 8.80
C HIS A 21 3.90 -6.81 9.66
N ILE A 22 3.47 -7.94 9.04
CA ILE A 22 3.17 -9.18 9.78
C ILE A 22 4.43 -9.63 10.53
N GLY A 23 5.55 -9.76 9.83
CA GLY A 23 6.83 -10.17 10.45
C GLY A 23 7.35 -9.17 11.48
N VAL A 24 7.14 -7.86 11.27
CA VAL A 24 7.47 -6.84 12.28
C VAL A 24 6.64 -7.05 13.55
N LEU A 25 5.33 -7.22 13.40
CA LEU A 25 4.41 -7.40 14.53
C LEU A 25 4.67 -8.70 15.31
N GLU A 26 5.09 -9.77 14.63
CA GLU A 26 5.48 -11.03 15.26
C GLU A 26 6.68 -10.84 16.18
N VAL A 27 7.73 -10.18 15.71
CA VAL A 27 8.90 -9.90 16.54
C VAL A 27 8.56 -9.00 17.72
N LEU A 28 7.73 -7.97 17.51
CA LEU A 28 7.26 -7.11 18.60
C LEU A 28 6.46 -7.89 19.65
N ARG A 29 5.54 -8.77 19.22
CA ARG A 29 4.79 -9.69 20.08
C ARG A 29 5.72 -10.58 20.90
N ASP A 30 6.69 -11.22 20.24
CA ASP A 30 7.61 -12.16 20.88
C ASP A 30 8.57 -11.46 21.86
N MET A 31 8.82 -10.17 21.66
CA MET A 31 9.51 -9.31 22.62
C MET A 31 8.63 -8.84 23.79
N GLY A 32 7.34 -9.17 23.80
CA GLY A 32 6.40 -8.73 24.83
C GLY A 32 5.97 -7.27 24.68
N VAL A 33 6.01 -6.71 23.49
CA VAL A 33 5.49 -5.36 23.20
C VAL A 33 3.97 -5.42 23.06
N GLU A 34 3.27 -4.82 24.02
CA GLU A 34 1.81 -4.72 23.99
C GLU A 34 1.39 -3.37 23.40
N ALA A 35 0.74 -3.41 22.26
CA ALA A 35 0.21 -2.21 21.62
C ALA A 35 -1.08 -1.75 22.31
N LYS A 36 -1.17 -0.47 22.70
CA LYS A 36 -2.39 0.19 23.13
C LYS A 36 -3.26 0.55 21.93
N ALA A 37 -2.63 0.97 20.83
CA ALA A 37 -3.30 1.39 19.61
C ALA A 37 -2.50 1.01 18.35
N ILE A 38 -3.20 0.82 17.25
CA ILE A 38 -2.60 0.61 15.92
C ILE A 38 -3.23 1.60 14.95
N ALA A 39 -2.40 2.25 14.16
CA ALA A 39 -2.85 3.04 13.01
C ALA A 39 -2.33 2.41 11.71
N GLY A 40 -3.15 2.39 10.68
CA GLY A 40 -2.78 1.81 9.40
C GLY A 40 -3.11 2.71 8.21
N THR A 41 -2.25 2.69 7.19
CA THR A 41 -2.53 3.28 5.88
C THR A 41 -2.45 2.18 4.82
N SER A 42 -3.41 2.11 3.91
CA SER A 42 -3.41 1.15 2.80
C SER A 42 -3.21 -0.30 3.29
N MET A 43 -2.16 -1.03 2.86
CA MET A 43 -1.89 -2.39 3.36
C MET A 43 -1.74 -2.43 4.89
N GLY A 44 -1.14 -1.39 5.49
CA GLY A 44 -1.07 -1.28 6.95
C GLY A 44 -2.45 -1.21 7.62
N SER A 45 -3.47 -0.66 6.93
CA SER A 45 -4.86 -0.66 7.43
C SER A 45 -5.49 -2.05 7.39
N ILE A 46 -5.16 -2.88 6.39
CA ILE A 46 -5.61 -4.28 6.32
C ILE A 46 -5.02 -5.06 7.51
N ILE A 47 -3.71 -5.05 7.65
CA ILE A 47 -3.01 -5.83 8.68
C ILE A 47 -3.39 -5.34 10.08
N GLY A 48 -3.44 -4.01 10.29
CA GLY A 48 -3.86 -3.41 11.55
C GLY A 48 -5.29 -3.77 11.93
N SER A 49 -6.23 -3.65 11.01
CA SER A 49 -7.64 -3.99 11.26
C SER A 49 -7.83 -5.48 11.58
N PHE A 50 -7.11 -6.36 10.89
CA PHE A 50 -7.15 -7.80 11.16
C PHE A 50 -6.68 -8.10 12.57
N LEU A 51 -5.51 -7.61 12.95
CA LEU A 51 -4.95 -7.83 14.29
C LEU A 51 -5.85 -7.24 15.37
N CYS A 52 -6.30 -6.00 15.21
CA CYS A 52 -7.17 -5.33 16.20
C CYS A 52 -8.52 -6.03 16.34
N SER A 53 -9.06 -6.60 15.26
CA SER A 53 -10.31 -7.36 15.29
C SER A 53 -10.16 -8.79 15.79
N GLY A 54 -8.96 -9.20 16.19
CA GLY A 54 -8.66 -10.47 16.85
C GLY A 54 -8.19 -11.60 15.95
N ILE A 55 -7.87 -11.31 14.67
CA ILE A 55 -7.20 -12.28 13.79
C ILE A 55 -5.71 -12.32 14.19
N THR A 56 -5.19 -13.51 14.38
CA THR A 56 -3.80 -13.71 14.80
C THR A 56 -2.82 -13.48 13.65
N LEU A 57 -1.57 -13.18 13.97
CA LEU A 57 -0.51 -13.03 12.97
C LEU A 57 -0.24 -14.35 12.24
N ASP A 58 -0.35 -15.47 12.97
CA ASP A 58 -0.18 -16.81 12.41
C ASP A 58 -1.26 -17.14 11.36
N GLU A 59 -2.53 -16.80 11.64
CA GLU A 59 -3.64 -16.92 10.68
C GLU A 59 -3.43 -16.02 9.44
N MET A 60 -2.87 -14.81 9.63
CA MET A 60 -2.54 -13.92 8.51
C MET A 60 -1.43 -14.52 7.63
N GLU A 61 -0.35 -15.05 8.24
CA GLU A 61 0.74 -15.68 7.51
C GLU A 61 0.27 -16.93 6.77
N GLU A 62 -0.55 -17.76 7.41
CA GLU A 62 -1.14 -18.96 6.77
C GLU A 62 -2.02 -18.55 5.58
N TYR A 63 -2.86 -17.53 5.74
CA TYR A 63 -3.69 -17.00 4.65
C TYR A 63 -2.84 -16.51 3.48
N VAL A 64 -1.79 -15.75 3.73
CA VAL A 64 -0.84 -15.29 2.70
C VAL A 64 -0.18 -16.48 2.00
N GLY A 65 0.17 -17.54 2.75
CA GLY A 65 0.79 -18.75 2.22
C GLY A 65 -0.16 -19.65 1.43
N SER A 66 -1.45 -19.65 1.76
CA SER A 66 -2.50 -20.47 1.12
C SER A 66 -3.17 -19.80 -0.07
N MET A 67 -2.88 -18.52 -0.30
CA MET A 67 -3.54 -17.75 -1.35
C MET A 67 -3.19 -18.31 -2.74
N ASP A 68 -4.21 -18.75 -3.48
CA ASP A 68 -4.03 -19.17 -4.87
C ASP A 68 -3.75 -17.93 -5.77
N TRP A 69 -2.48 -17.75 -6.06
CA TRP A 69 -1.96 -16.64 -6.86
C TRP A 69 -2.45 -16.63 -8.29
N LYS A 70 -2.86 -17.80 -8.83
CA LYS A 70 -3.52 -17.86 -10.14
C LYS A 70 -4.86 -17.14 -10.09
N SER A 71 -5.60 -17.32 -9.00
CA SER A 71 -6.82 -16.55 -8.74
C SER A 71 -6.53 -15.08 -8.50
N PHE A 72 -5.37 -14.73 -7.92
CA PHE A 72 -4.98 -13.34 -7.72
C PHE A 72 -4.42 -12.69 -9.00
N LEU A 73 -3.70 -13.39 -9.84
CA LEU A 73 -3.29 -12.93 -11.18
C LEU A 73 -4.51 -12.70 -12.09
N LEU A 74 -5.65 -13.35 -11.83
CA LEU A 74 -6.94 -12.95 -12.38
C LEU A 74 -7.42 -11.59 -11.82
N PHE A 75 -6.78 -11.01 -10.80
CA PHE A 75 -6.90 -9.58 -10.50
C PHE A 75 -6.21 -8.71 -11.54
N SER A 76 -5.25 -9.24 -12.26
CA SER A 76 -4.71 -8.64 -13.47
C SER A 76 -5.61 -8.81 -14.71
N ASP A 77 -6.79 -9.43 -14.58
CA ASP A 77 -7.89 -9.11 -15.48
C ASP A 77 -8.27 -7.63 -15.27
N LEU A 78 -7.32 -6.84 -15.62
CA LEU A 78 -7.45 -5.63 -16.40
C LEU A 78 -8.21 -6.00 -17.68
N ALA A 79 -9.39 -6.57 -17.53
CA ALA A 79 -10.43 -6.34 -18.49
C ALA A 79 -10.52 -4.81 -18.49
N LEU A 80 -9.81 -4.22 -19.43
CA LEU A 80 -9.91 -2.86 -19.85
C LEU A 80 -11.39 -2.47 -19.83
N SER A 81 -11.90 -2.12 -18.64
CA SER A 81 -13.03 -1.23 -18.59
C SER A 81 -12.50 0.03 -19.25
N ASN A 82 -13.28 0.69 -20.06
CA ASN A 82 -12.90 1.95 -20.71
C ASN A 82 -12.43 3.03 -19.73
N THR A 83 -12.41 2.73 -18.42
CA THR A 83 -12.02 3.59 -17.30
C THR A 83 -10.71 3.16 -16.62
N GLY A 84 -10.09 2.04 -16.99
CA GLY A 84 -8.81 1.58 -16.42
C GLY A 84 -8.82 1.23 -14.92
N ILE A 85 -9.98 1.20 -14.28
CA ILE A 85 -10.12 1.01 -12.83
C ILE A 85 -10.45 -0.44 -12.53
N ILE A 86 -9.64 -1.09 -11.69
CA ILE A 86 -9.92 -2.42 -11.14
C ILE A 86 -11.19 -2.33 -10.28
N ASN A 87 -12.16 -3.18 -10.59
CA ASN A 87 -13.35 -3.26 -9.76
C ASN A 87 -12.99 -3.88 -8.41
N GLY A 88 -13.00 -3.07 -7.34
CA GLY A 88 -12.61 -3.47 -5.97
C GLY A 88 -13.43 -4.61 -5.34
N ARG A 89 -14.49 -5.10 -6.01
CA ARG A 89 -15.38 -6.17 -5.50
C ARG A 89 -14.66 -7.46 -5.12
N ARG A 90 -13.54 -7.79 -5.75
CA ARG A 90 -12.77 -9.00 -5.40
C ARG A 90 -12.00 -8.79 -4.10
N VAL A 91 -11.36 -7.63 -3.94
CA VAL A 91 -10.69 -7.27 -2.69
C VAL A 91 -11.71 -7.22 -1.55
N GLU A 92 -12.86 -6.58 -1.77
CA GLU A 92 -13.98 -6.56 -0.82
C GLU A 92 -14.42 -7.97 -0.41
N ARG A 93 -14.50 -8.90 -1.35
CA ARG A 93 -14.87 -10.31 -1.07
C ARG A 93 -13.83 -11.01 -0.20
N GLN A 94 -12.53 -10.69 -0.35
CA GLN A 94 -11.50 -11.24 0.52
C GLN A 94 -11.54 -10.59 1.91
N LEU A 95 -11.68 -9.27 1.98
CA LEU A 95 -11.82 -8.56 3.26
C LEU A 95 -13.05 -9.02 4.04
N LYS A 96 -14.18 -9.29 3.36
CA LYS A 96 -15.39 -9.83 3.99
C LYS A 96 -15.16 -11.09 4.79
N LYS A 97 -14.27 -11.98 4.37
CA LYS A 97 -13.98 -13.22 5.10
C LYS A 97 -13.50 -12.96 6.54
N PHE A 98 -12.88 -11.79 6.78
CA PHE A 98 -12.23 -11.45 8.05
C PHE A 98 -12.96 -10.33 8.80
N LEU A 99 -13.52 -9.36 8.07
CA LEU A 99 -14.06 -8.13 8.65
C LEU A 99 -15.59 -8.00 8.56
N GLU A 100 -16.25 -8.88 7.83
CA GLU A 100 -17.67 -8.81 7.39
C GLU A 100 -18.53 -7.74 8.10
N ASP A 101 -18.96 -8.02 9.33
CA ASP A 101 -19.81 -7.12 10.12
C ASP A 101 -19.07 -6.44 11.29
N LYS A 102 -17.74 -6.60 11.36
CA LYS A 102 -16.95 -6.00 12.43
C LYS A 102 -16.88 -4.49 12.32
N THR A 103 -16.96 -3.84 13.47
CA THR A 103 -16.85 -2.39 13.65
C THR A 103 -15.57 -2.03 14.40
N PHE A 104 -15.26 -0.76 14.51
CA PHE A 104 -14.17 -0.29 15.36
C PHE A 104 -14.40 -0.64 16.83
N ASP A 105 -15.67 -0.72 17.28
CA ASP A 105 -16.01 -1.07 18.68
C ASP A 105 -15.72 -2.55 19.01
N ASP A 106 -15.61 -3.42 17.99
CA ASP A 106 -15.25 -4.82 18.16
C ASP A 106 -13.73 -5.05 18.26
N CYS A 107 -12.93 -3.98 18.12
CA CYS A 107 -11.49 -4.06 18.18
C CYS A 107 -10.99 -4.27 19.62
N LYS A 108 -10.13 -5.28 19.81
CA LYS A 108 -9.46 -5.56 21.09
C LYS A 108 -8.32 -4.57 21.41
N ILE A 109 -7.75 -3.97 20.35
CA ILE A 109 -6.72 -2.92 20.40
C ILE A 109 -7.32 -1.72 19.69
N GLU A 110 -7.16 -0.51 20.23
CA GLU A 110 -7.68 0.69 19.57
C GLU A 110 -7.12 0.81 18.16
N PHE A 111 -7.97 1.12 17.21
CA PHE A 111 -7.58 1.15 15.79
C PHE A 111 -8.04 2.44 15.11
N CYS A 112 -7.19 2.94 14.22
CA CYS A 112 -7.60 3.93 13.22
C CYS A 112 -6.93 3.64 11.87
N CYS A 113 -7.54 4.11 10.80
CA CYS A 113 -6.89 4.12 9.50
C CYS A 113 -7.08 5.44 8.77
N VAL A 114 -6.18 5.71 7.83
CA VAL A 114 -6.12 6.99 7.13
C VAL A 114 -6.68 6.83 5.71
N ALA A 115 -7.52 7.78 5.32
CA ALA A 115 -7.97 7.99 3.96
C ALA A 115 -7.82 9.48 3.59
N VAL A 116 -8.09 9.83 2.35
CA VAL A 116 -8.08 11.21 1.86
C VAL A 116 -9.40 11.50 1.17
N ASP A 117 -10.06 12.58 1.56
CA ASP A 117 -11.19 13.11 0.81
C ASP A 117 -10.66 13.86 -0.43
N ILE A 118 -10.90 13.29 -1.62
CA ILE A 118 -10.37 13.85 -2.86
C ILE A 118 -11.03 15.17 -3.26
N LEU A 119 -12.23 15.47 -2.74
CA LEU A 119 -12.95 16.69 -3.04
C LEU A 119 -12.45 17.86 -2.18
N THR A 120 -12.27 17.64 -0.87
CA THR A 120 -11.73 18.67 0.05
C THR A 120 -10.22 18.69 0.10
N ARG A 121 -9.54 17.59 -0.38
CA ARG A 121 -8.09 17.38 -0.32
C ARG A 121 -7.55 17.26 1.10
N GLU A 122 -8.39 16.82 2.02
CA GLU A 122 -8.06 16.70 3.44
C GLU A 122 -7.85 15.25 3.84
N LYS A 123 -6.96 15.07 4.82
CA LYS A 123 -6.77 13.81 5.51
C LYS A 123 -8.01 13.48 6.33
N VAL A 124 -8.45 12.24 6.26
CA VAL A 124 -9.56 11.70 7.06
C VAL A 124 -9.04 10.54 7.89
N VAL A 125 -9.08 10.70 9.22
CA VAL A 125 -8.79 9.61 10.16
C VAL A 125 -10.10 8.91 10.51
N LEU A 126 -10.21 7.64 10.14
CA LEU A 126 -11.38 6.80 10.35
C LEU A 126 -11.20 6.01 11.63
N THR A 127 -12.10 6.20 12.60
CA THR A 127 -12.05 5.62 13.95
C THR A 127 -13.37 4.99 14.38
N LYS A 128 -14.39 4.99 13.52
CA LYS A 128 -15.74 4.51 13.85
C LYS A 128 -16.43 3.94 12.62
N GLY A 129 -17.52 3.20 12.87
CA GLY A 129 -18.30 2.55 11.83
C GLY A 129 -17.76 1.17 11.48
N ARG A 130 -18.04 0.67 10.27
CA ARG A 130 -17.62 -0.67 9.84
C ARG A 130 -16.15 -0.66 9.44
N LEU A 131 -15.38 -1.62 9.96
CA LEU A 131 -13.96 -1.77 9.61
C LEU A 131 -13.76 -1.98 8.10
N MET A 132 -14.66 -2.76 7.49
CA MET A 132 -14.61 -3.04 6.06
C MET A 132 -14.65 -1.77 5.20
N ASP A 133 -15.56 -0.83 5.52
CA ASP A 133 -15.74 0.40 4.76
C ASP A 133 -14.52 1.33 4.93
N ALA A 134 -14.01 1.42 6.15
CA ALA A 134 -12.82 2.22 6.47
C ALA A 134 -11.55 1.68 5.79
N VAL A 135 -11.31 0.37 5.88
CA VAL A 135 -10.18 -0.27 5.22
C VAL A 135 -10.29 -0.13 3.70
N ARG A 136 -11.51 -0.34 3.14
CA ARG A 136 -11.74 -0.20 1.71
C ARG A 136 -11.47 1.23 1.22
N ALA A 137 -11.80 2.25 2.03
CA ALA A 137 -11.46 3.65 1.73
C ALA A 137 -9.93 3.83 1.74
N SER A 138 -9.26 3.33 2.79
CA SER A 138 -7.81 3.46 2.96
C SER A 138 -6.98 2.78 1.88
N ILE A 139 -7.52 1.77 1.18
CA ILE A 139 -6.86 1.05 0.06
C ILE A 139 -7.31 1.51 -1.32
N SER A 140 -8.09 2.58 -1.43
CA SER A 140 -8.61 3.10 -2.71
C SER A 140 -7.54 3.87 -3.49
N ILE A 141 -6.48 3.17 -3.92
CA ILE A 141 -5.35 3.77 -4.63
C ILE A 141 -5.83 4.35 -5.97
N PRO A 142 -5.62 5.67 -6.21
CA PRO A 142 -6.01 6.30 -7.46
C PRO A 142 -5.42 5.61 -8.68
N GLY A 143 -6.25 5.39 -9.70
CA GLY A 143 -5.86 4.68 -10.92
C GLY A 143 -5.89 3.14 -10.82
N PHE A 144 -5.95 2.58 -9.60
CA PHE A 144 -6.08 1.12 -9.37
C PHE A 144 -7.47 0.77 -8.85
N PHE A 145 -7.98 1.47 -7.86
CA PHE A 145 -9.27 1.20 -7.25
C PHE A 145 -10.21 2.41 -7.32
N SER A 146 -11.50 2.13 -7.45
CA SER A 146 -12.51 3.18 -7.40
C SER A 146 -12.55 3.83 -6.01
N PRO A 147 -12.71 5.16 -5.92
CA PRO A 147 -12.99 5.84 -4.66
C PRO A 147 -14.23 5.29 -3.98
N ILE A 148 -14.31 5.45 -2.67
CA ILE A 148 -15.50 5.08 -1.88
C ILE A 148 -16.23 6.32 -1.40
N CYS A 149 -17.56 6.29 -1.53
CA CYS A 149 -18.44 7.24 -0.87
C CYS A 149 -18.74 6.78 0.56
N LEU A 150 -18.27 7.52 1.56
CA LEU A 150 -18.49 7.23 2.97
C LEU A 150 -18.79 8.53 3.72
N ASP A 151 -19.91 8.59 4.44
CA ASP A 151 -20.36 9.76 5.22
C ASP A 151 -20.34 11.07 4.42
N GLY A 152 -20.79 11.02 3.14
CA GLY A 152 -20.85 12.18 2.25
C GLY A 152 -19.50 12.64 1.69
N ARG A 153 -18.42 11.89 1.91
CA ARG A 153 -17.07 12.15 1.42
C ARG A 153 -16.70 11.16 0.31
N LEU A 154 -15.86 11.60 -0.62
CA LEU A 154 -15.30 10.74 -1.66
C LEU A 154 -13.86 10.39 -1.31
N LEU A 155 -13.66 9.19 -0.73
CA LEU A 155 -12.43 8.78 -0.12
C LEU A 155 -11.53 7.96 -1.06
N VAL A 156 -10.24 8.26 -1.01
CA VAL A 156 -9.14 7.55 -1.66
C VAL A 156 -8.05 7.17 -0.65
N ASP A 157 -7.05 6.42 -1.09
CA ASP A 157 -5.94 5.91 -0.26
C ASP A 157 -5.25 7.01 0.54
N GLY A 158 -5.04 6.74 1.83
CA GLY A 158 -4.41 7.65 2.77
C GLY A 158 -2.95 7.96 2.48
N GLY A 159 -2.28 7.09 1.73
CA GLY A 159 -0.88 7.24 1.36
C GLY A 159 -0.56 8.48 0.51
N LEU A 160 -1.57 9.14 -0.03
CA LEU A 160 -1.40 10.44 -0.69
C LEU A 160 -0.97 11.57 0.26
N ILE A 161 -1.33 11.48 1.54
CA ILE A 161 -1.02 12.52 2.54
C ILE A 161 -0.21 11.95 3.69
N GLU A 162 -0.62 10.84 4.29
CA GLU A 162 0.03 10.24 5.45
C GLU A 162 0.33 8.75 5.21
N PRO A 163 1.40 8.45 4.46
CA PRO A 163 1.77 7.06 4.16
C PRO A 163 2.17 6.26 5.41
N LEU A 164 2.81 6.88 6.41
CA LEU A 164 3.09 6.31 7.73
C LEU A 164 2.23 7.05 8.76
N PRO A 165 1.19 6.43 9.36
CA PRO A 165 0.16 7.14 10.14
C PRO A 165 0.60 7.48 11.58
N THR A 166 1.75 8.13 11.73
CA THR A 166 2.31 8.52 13.02
C THR A 166 1.64 9.76 13.63
N GLU A 167 1.02 10.59 12.81
CA GLU A 167 0.22 11.71 13.30
C GLU A 167 -1.19 11.24 13.66
N ALA A 168 -1.79 10.40 12.82
CA ALA A 168 -3.11 9.85 13.08
C ALA A 168 -3.16 9.04 14.38
N ILE A 169 -2.13 8.26 14.70
CA ILE A 169 -2.09 7.44 15.90
C ILE A 169 -2.00 8.27 17.20
N LYS A 170 -1.46 9.49 17.14
CA LYS A 170 -1.41 10.39 18.30
C LYS A 170 -2.80 10.75 18.83
N ALA A 171 -3.83 10.70 17.97
CA ALA A 171 -5.21 10.93 18.40
C ALA A 171 -5.77 9.79 19.28
N LEU A 172 -5.07 8.64 19.37
CA LEU A 172 -5.46 7.47 20.18
C LEU A 172 -4.74 7.41 21.54
N ASP A 173 -4.36 8.54 22.11
CA ASP A 173 -3.77 8.66 23.46
C ASP A 173 -2.57 7.72 23.68
N VAL A 174 -1.56 7.81 22.82
CA VAL A 174 -0.31 7.07 22.91
C VAL A 174 0.86 7.96 23.30
N ASP A 175 1.80 7.39 24.09
CA ASP A 175 2.99 8.11 24.61
C ASP A 175 4.27 7.73 23.86
N PHE A 176 4.23 6.63 23.10
CA PHE A 176 5.40 6.08 22.43
C PHE A 176 4.98 5.45 21.10
N ILE A 177 5.63 5.81 20.02
CA ILE A 177 5.27 5.36 18.68
C ILE A 177 6.37 4.50 18.06
N ILE A 178 6.00 3.27 17.68
CA ILE A 178 6.81 2.41 16.83
C ILE A 178 6.24 2.49 15.42
N GLY A 179 7.02 3.06 14.49
CA GLY A 179 6.67 3.13 13.07
C GLY A 179 7.25 1.92 12.32
N SER A 180 6.42 1.22 11.54
CA SER A 180 6.86 0.26 10.53
C SER A 180 6.64 0.89 9.16
N SER A 181 7.73 1.33 8.54
CA SER A 181 7.72 2.13 7.30
C SER A 181 8.27 1.34 6.12
N ILE A 182 7.49 1.26 5.06
CA ILE A 182 7.96 0.73 3.79
C ILE A 182 8.62 1.86 3.03
N THR A 183 9.96 1.87 3.08
CA THR A 183 10.75 2.83 2.31
C THR A 183 11.21 2.23 1.00
N PHE A 184 11.19 3.05 -0.04
CA PHE A 184 11.66 2.67 -1.36
C PHE A 184 13.09 3.16 -1.53
N LYS A 185 14.06 2.25 -1.41
CA LYS A 185 15.44 2.57 -1.81
C LYS A 185 15.43 2.94 -3.29
N LYS A 186 16.22 3.94 -3.64
CA LYS A 186 16.38 4.42 -5.02
C LYS A 186 16.99 3.30 -5.86
N ASP A 187 16.15 2.49 -6.50
CA ASP A 187 16.61 1.49 -7.48
C ASP A 187 16.97 2.22 -8.79
N SER A 188 18.19 2.77 -8.79
CA SER A 188 18.70 3.58 -9.90
C SER A 188 18.90 2.77 -11.18
N GLU A 189 19.12 1.46 -11.11
CA GLU A 189 19.41 0.62 -12.28
C GLU A 189 18.12 0.24 -13.03
N ARG A 190 17.07 -0.19 -12.31
CA ARG A 190 15.78 -0.53 -12.90
C ARG A 190 15.15 0.68 -13.59
N TYR A 191 15.23 1.87 -12.96
CA TYR A 191 14.71 3.10 -13.55
C TYR A 191 15.58 3.63 -14.69
N ARG A 192 16.90 3.43 -14.64
CA ARG A 192 17.79 3.82 -15.75
C ARG A 192 17.46 3.05 -17.03
N TYR A 193 17.26 1.74 -16.93
CA TYR A 193 16.87 0.91 -18.08
C TYR A 193 15.53 1.38 -18.69
N LEU A 194 14.51 1.65 -17.85
CA LEU A 194 13.23 2.19 -18.29
C LEU A 194 13.35 3.59 -18.91
N LEU A 195 14.27 4.43 -18.43
CA LEU A 195 14.55 5.76 -18.99
C LEU A 195 15.22 5.65 -20.36
N GLU A 196 16.22 4.80 -20.51
CA GLU A 196 16.97 4.65 -21.76
C GLU A 196 16.07 4.15 -22.90
N GLU A 197 15.21 3.15 -22.64
CA GLU A 197 14.24 2.66 -23.63
C GLU A 197 13.18 3.70 -24.00
N ASN A 198 12.66 4.45 -23.02
CA ASN A 198 11.64 5.48 -23.31
C ASN A 198 12.21 6.71 -24.01
N CYS A 199 13.47 7.06 -23.77
CA CYS A 199 14.13 8.14 -24.50
C CYS A 199 14.40 7.79 -25.97
N GLN A 200 14.60 6.51 -26.28
CA GLN A 200 14.71 6.05 -27.68
C GLN A 200 13.34 6.04 -28.38
N LEU A 201 12.28 5.59 -27.69
CA LEU A 201 10.91 5.62 -28.23
C LEU A 201 10.43 7.05 -28.54
N LYS A 202 10.83 8.06 -27.77
CA LYS A 202 10.48 9.47 -28.03
C LYS A 202 11.13 10.01 -29.31
N LYS A 203 12.34 9.58 -29.65
CA LYS A 203 12.97 10.01 -30.91
C LYS A 203 12.17 9.53 -32.11
N ASP A 204 11.62 8.33 -32.08
CA ASP A 204 10.80 7.77 -33.15
C ASP A 204 9.38 8.38 -33.18
N GLN A 205 8.81 8.75 -32.05
CA GLN A 205 7.48 9.35 -31.97
C GLN A 205 7.45 10.84 -32.36
N THR A 206 8.49 11.59 -32.08
CA THR A 206 8.57 13.03 -32.45
C THR A 206 8.55 13.18 -33.98
N TYR A 207 9.11 12.21 -34.70
CA TYR A 207 9.03 12.17 -36.17
C TYR A 207 7.61 11.89 -36.69
N ALA A 208 6.79 11.15 -35.95
CA ALA A 208 5.43 10.79 -36.35
C ALA A 208 4.41 11.93 -36.13
N TYR A 209 4.58 12.73 -35.07
CA TYR A 209 3.66 13.84 -34.76
C TYR A 209 3.77 15.04 -35.72
N HIS A 210 4.92 15.27 -36.34
CA HIS A 210 5.12 16.40 -37.24
C HIS A 210 4.52 16.21 -38.63
N ASN A 211 4.05 15.00 -38.98
CA ASN A 211 3.54 14.68 -40.30
C ASN A 211 2.05 14.34 -40.39
N ILE A 212 1.29 14.51 -39.28
CA ILE A 212 -0.15 14.18 -39.27
C ILE A 212 -0.96 15.47 -39.44
N GLY A 213 -1.18 15.90 -40.67
CA GLY A 213 -2.29 16.78 -41.03
C GLY A 213 -3.62 16.10 -40.73
N ILE A 214 -4.48 16.76 -39.96
CA ILE A 214 -5.82 16.26 -39.57
C ILE A 214 -6.65 16.11 -40.83
N SER A 215 -6.88 14.90 -41.27
CA SER A 215 -7.83 14.56 -42.33
C SER A 215 -8.81 13.49 -41.80
N ASN A 216 -10.10 13.84 -41.89
CA ASN A 216 -11.23 12.96 -41.58
C ASN A 216 -11.33 11.86 -42.66
N ASN A 217 -10.66 10.71 -42.50
CA ASN A 217 -10.86 9.60 -43.42
C ASN A 217 -10.49 8.25 -42.77
N ASP A 218 -11.07 7.17 -43.31
CA ASP A 218 -10.92 5.76 -42.91
C ASP A 218 -9.46 5.29 -42.76
N LYS A 219 -8.50 5.95 -43.37
CA LYS A 219 -7.05 5.76 -43.20
C LYS A 219 -6.59 5.96 -41.74
N PHE A 220 -7.27 6.81 -40.96
CA PHE A 220 -6.94 7.02 -39.56
C PHE A 220 -7.32 5.81 -38.69
N ARG A 221 -8.47 5.18 -38.98
CA ARG A 221 -8.88 3.94 -38.30
C ARG A 221 -7.95 2.78 -38.64
N GLU A 222 -7.52 2.68 -39.87
CA GLU A 222 -6.57 1.65 -40.34
C GLU A 222 -5.17 1.88 -39.75
N MET A 223 -4.73 3.11 -39.59
CA MET A 223 -3.49 3.50 -38.94
C MET A 223 -3.54 3.17 -37.46
N ILE A 224 -4.64 3.47 -36.77
CA ILE A 224 -4.83 3.09 -35.34
C ILE A 224 -4.87 1.56 -35.18
N SER A 225 -5.48 0.82 -36.10
CA SER A 225 -5.50 -0.64 -36.08
C SER A 225 -4.11 -1.23 -36.29
N ARG A 226 -3.33 -0.69 -37.24
CA ARG A 226 -1.92 -1.08 -37.47
C ARG A 226 -1.02 -0.68 -36.31
N PHE A 227 -1.28 0.48 -35.66
CA PHE A 227 -0.58 0.93 -34.47
C PHE A 227 -0.91 0.03 -33.26
N ARG A 228 -2.19 -0.33 -33.07
CA ARG A 228 -2.60 -1.33 -32.06
C ARG A 228 -1.96 -2.69 -32.28
N HIS A 229 -1.84 -3.13 -33.54
CA HIS A 229 -1.21 -4.42 -33.87
C HIS A 229 0.31 -4.38 -33.65
N ARG A 230 0.98 -3.26 -33.93
CA ARG A 230 2.41 -3.05 -33.71
C ARG A 230 2.74 -2.89 -32.20
N VAL A 231 1.91 -2.15 -31.47
CA VAL A 231 2.00 -2.01 -30.00
C VAL A 231 1.78 -3.35 -29.32
N ARG A 232 0.87 -4.20 -29.83
CA ARG A 232 0.62 -5.54 -29.27
C ARG A 232 1.77 -6.52 -29.53
N LYS A 233 2.57 -6.31 -30.55
CA LYS A 233 3.73 -7.15 -30.89
C LYS A 233 5.02 -6.69 -30.19
N ASN A 234 5.08 -5.42 -29.74
CA ASN A 234 6.20 -4.84 -28.98
C ASN A 234 5.91 -4.73 -27.48
N ASN A 235 4.89 -5.41 -26.98
CA ASN A 235 4.32 -5.22 -25.63
C ASN A 235 5.21 -5.70 -24.47
N GLU A 236 6.45 -6.11 -24.71
CA GLU A 236 7.38 -6.47 -23.63
C GLU A 236 8.21 -5.30 -23.10
N LYS A 237 8.13 -4.10 -23.70
CA LYS A 237 9.08 -3.01 -23.44
C LYS A 237 8.51 -1.60 -23.26
N THR A 238 7.20 -1.41 -23.22
CA THR A 238 6.62 -0.07 -22.99
C THR A 238 6.27 0.16 -21.55
N VAL A 239 6.64 1.34 -21.01
CA VAL A 239 6.21 1.76 -19.66
C VAL A 239 4.69 1.83 -19.63
N SER A 240 4.07 0.94 -18.86
CA SER A 240 2.62 0.92 -18.73
C SER A 240 2.13 2.11 -17.89
N VAL A 241 0.90 2.55 -18.12
CA VAL A 241 0.26 3.58 -17.25
C VAL A 241 0.31 3.15 -15.78
N GLN A 242 0.19 1.86 -15.51
CA GLN A 242 0.28 1.31 -14.16
C GLN A 242 1.66 1.47 -13.56
N SER A 243 2.75 1.23 -14.32
CA SER A 243 4.10 1.43 -13.79
C SER A 243 4.40 2.91 -13.54
N ILE A 244 3.80 3.82 -14.33
CA ILE A 244 3.90 5.27 -14.08
C ILE A 244 3.16 5.63 -12.79
N LEU A 245 1.94 5.13 -12.61
CA LEU A 245 1.16 5.37 -11.39
C LEU A 245 1.85 4.78 -10.15
N ASP A 246 2.34 3.54 -10.22
CA ASP A 246 3.11 2.91 -9.13
C ASP A 246 4.34 3.77 -8.77
N THR A 247 5.11 4.17 -9.77
CA THR A 247 6.29 5.02 -9.55
C THR A 247 5.92 6.37 -8.95
N SER A 248 4.83 7.00 -9.43
CA SER A 248 4.35 8.28 -8.90
C SER A 248 3.91 8.14 -7.44
N MET A 249 3.18 7.08 -7.10
CA MET A 249 2.80 6.79 -5.71
C MET A 249 4.02 6.54 -4.84
N ASN A 250 5.01 5.81 -5.33
CA ASN A 250 6.26 5.56 -4.61
C ASN A 250 7.04 6.85 -4.33
N ILE A 251 7.05 7.80 -5.29
CA ILE A 251 7.66 9.12 -5.09
C ILE A 251 6.91 9.89 -4.01
N ILE A 252 5.58 9.96 -4.10
CA ILE A 252 4.74 10.64 -3.11
C ILE A 252 4.97 10.03 -1.72
N HIS A 253 4.88 8.70 -1.61
CA HIS A 253 5.11 8.00 -0.34
C HIS A 253 6.47 8.33 0.26
N ARG A 254 7.54 8.35 -0.53
CA ARG A 254 8.88 8.66 -0.05
C ARG A 254 9.00 10.10 0.46
N GLU A 255 8.51 11.07 -0.33
CA GLU A 255 8.56 12.49 0.04
C GLU A 255 7.71 12.78 1.29
N MET A 256 6.53 12.16 1.36
CA MET A 256 5.65 12.32 2.51
C MET A 256 6.16 11.55 3.73
N ALA A 257 6.70 10.34 3.54
CA ALA A 257 7.20 9.51 4.65
C ALA A 257 8.25 10.25 5.48
N SER A 258 9.12 11.05 4.87
CA SER A 258 10.15 11.81 5.58
C SER A 258 9.58 12.70 6.70
N ARG A 259 8.38 13.26 6.52
CA ARG A 259 7.70 14.09 7.53
C ARG A 259 7.20 13.28 8.73
N TYR A 260 6.76 12.04 8.47
CA TYR A 260 6.07 11.21 9.44
C TYR A 260 7.01 10.26 10.18
N THR A 261 8.17 9.93 9.59
CA THR A 261 9.18 9.09 10.25
C THR A 261 9.80 9.77 11.46
N GLU A 262 9.96 11.10 11.43
CA GLU A 262 10.48 11.89 12.55
C GLU A 262 9.57 11.86 13.80
N LEU A 263 8.29 11.52 13.62
CA LEU A 263 7.34 11.44 14.72
C LEU A 263 7.36 10.09 15.44
N ALA A 264 8.06 9.09 14.89
CA ALA A 264 8.22 7.79 15.52
C ALA A 264 9.39 7.79 16.50
N ASP A 265 9.17 7.25 17.69
CA ASP A 265 10.24 7.02 18.68
C ASP A 265 11.20 5.92 18.21
N ILE A 266 10.67 4.91 17.52
CA ILE A 266 11.44 3.84 16.87
C ILE A 266 10.90 3.67 15.46
N LEU A 267 11.79 3.63 14.49
CA LEU A 267 11.47 3.36 13.10
C LEU A 267 12.05 2.01 12.69
N ILE A 268 11.18 1.12 12.20
CA ILE A 268 11.53 -0.17 11.62
C ILE A 268 11.29 -0.08 10.11
N GLU A 269 12.32 -0.33 9.31
CA GLU A 269 12.27 -0.18 7.86
C GLU A 269 12.66 -1.49 7.18
N PRO A 270 11.68 -2.37 6.85
CA PRO A 270 11.94 -3.59 6.11
C PRO A 270 12.56 -3.31 4.73
N GLU A 271 13.61 -4.06 4.37
CA GLU A 271 14.24 -3.95 3.06
C GLU A 271 13.44 -4.75 2.01
N VAL A 272 12.43 -4.12 1.45
CA VAL A 272 11.48 -4.73 0.50
C VAL A 272 11.42 -4.02 -0.85
N GLY A 273 12.46 -3.25 -1.19
CA GLY A 273 12.52 -2.48 -2.44
C GLY A 273 12.59 -3.34 -3.71
N ASP A 274 13.05 -4.58 -3.60
CA ASP A 274 13.14 -5.55 -4.69
C ASP A 274 11.82 -6.25 -5.04
N PHE A 275 10.74 -6.02 -4.26
CA PHE A 275 9.43 -6.57 -4.54
C PHE A 275 8.56 -5.58 -5.33
N GLY A 276 7.79 -6.11 -6.28
CA GLY A 276 6.82 -5.33 -7.05
C GLY A 276 5.58 -4.95 -6.24
N PHE A 277 4.82 -3.99 -6.76
CA PHE A 277 3.59 -3.50 -6.12
C PHE A 277 2.55 -4.62 -5.86
N PHE A 278 2.44 -5.57 -6.80
CA PHE A 278 1.52 -6.72 -6.72
C PHE A 278 2.22 -8.05 -6.45
N ASP A 279 3.42 -8.02 -5.89
CA ASP A 279 4.25 -9.23 -5.70
C ASP A 279 3.84 -10.04 -4.47
N LEU A 280 2.56 -10.31 -4.40
CA LEU A 280 1.94 -11.07 -3.30
C LEU A 280 2.32 -12.57 -3.34
N THR A 281 2.79 -13.08 -4.49
CA THR A 281 3.28 -14.46 -4.63
C THR A 281 4.50 -14.74 -3.78
N ARG A 282 5.27 -13.70 -3.47
CA ARG A 282 6.45 -13.74 -2.59
C ARG A 282 6.12 -13.31 -1.15
N GLY A 283 4.85 -13.44 -0.74
CA GLY A 283 4.38 -12.92 0.54
C GLY A 283 5.17 -13.43 1.74
N LYS A 284 5.51 -14.73 1.79
CA LYS A 284 6.34 -15.29 2.88
C LYS A 284 7.73 -14.66 2.95
N GLU A 285 8.34 -14.39 1.81
CA GLU A 285 9.65 -13.74 1.73
C GLU A 285 9.56 -12.29 2.22
N ILE A 286 8.51 -11.57 1.83
CA ILE A 286 8.25 -10.21 2.30
C ILE A 286 8.05 -10.18 3.84
N ILE A 287 7.28 -11.12 4.39
CA ILE A 287 7.08 -11.26 5.84
C ILE A 287 8.42 -11.50 6.54
N GLN A 288 9.27 -12.37 5.98
CA GLN A 288 10.60 -12.64 6.52
C GLN A 288 11.49 -11.40 6.58
N ARG A 289 11.46 -10.53 5.55
CA ARG A 289 12.15 -9.23 5.58
C ARG A 289 11.67 -8.33 6.72
N GLY A 290 10.38 -8.40 7.05
CA GLY A 290 9.81 -7.72 8.21
C GLY A 290 10.41 -8.19 9.53
N ARG A 291 10.53 -9.53 9.72
CA ARG A 291 11.17 -10.12 10.90
C ARG A 291 12.62 -9.67 11.04
N GLU A 292 13.38 -9.74 9.95
CA GLU A 292 14.79 -9.33 9.93
C GLU A 292 14.97 -7.87 10.34
N ALA A 293 14.16 -6.96 9.79
CA ALA A 293 14.21 -5.54 10.13
C ALA A 293 13.87 -5.27 11.60
N ALA A 294 12.85 -5.94 12.15
CA ALA A 294 12.48 -5.79 13.54
C ALA A 294 13.53 -6.37 14.49
N LEU A 295 14.12 -7.54 14.17
CA LEU A 295 15.21 -8.13 14.93
C LEU A 295 16.44 -7.23 14.95
N ALA A 296 16.78 -6.58 13.84
CA ALA A 296 17.88 -5.61 13.78
C ALA A 296 17.66 -4.42 14.73
N LYS A 297 16.40 -4.09 15.05
CA LYS A 297 16.02 -3.02 16.00
C LYS A 297 15.78 -3.52 17.43
N ALA A 298 15.85 -4.84 17.67
CA ALA A 298 15.49 -5.43 18.97
C ALA A 298 16.25 -4.82 20.15
N GLY A 299 17.56 -4.58 19.99
CA GLY A 299 18.38 -3.94 21.03
C GLY A 299 17.92 -2.52 21.37
N GLU A 300 17.56 -1.72 20.36
CA GLU A 300 17.03 -0.36 20.52
C GLU A 300 15.66 -0.40 21.21
N ILE A 301 14.79 -1.30 20.74
CA ILE A 301 13.45 -1.51 21.32
C ILE A 301 13.55 -1.86 22.79
N LYS A 302 14.35 -2.90 23.14
CA LYS A 302 14.56 -3.32 24.53
C LYS A 302 15.04 -2.16 25.41
N LYS A 303 16.03 -1.41 24.92
CA LYS A 303 16.59 -0.26 25.66
C LYS A 303 15.56 0.85 25.89
N LYS A 304 14.84 1.29 24.86
CA LYS A 304 13.87 2.39 24.96
C LYS A 304 12.62 2.02 25.73
N LEU A 305 12.20 0.77 25.64
CA LEU A 305 11.03 0.25 26.33
C LEU A 305 11.40 -0.43 27.69
N ARG A 306 12.67 -0.54 28.03
CA ARG A 306 13.17 -1.22 29.25
C ARG A 306 12.66 -2.66 29.37
N LEU A 307 12.55 -3.37 28.26
CA LEU A 307 12.21 -4.79 28.24
C LEU A 307 13.41 -5.63 28.70
N ARG A 308 13.14 -6.79 29.35
CA ARG A 308 14.17 -7.72 29.81
C ARG A 308 14.68 -8.63 28.67
#